data_fb8e8a4b2a8e50f59222bf7086c49d05
#
_entry.id   fb8e8a4b2a8e50f59222bf7086c49d05
#
_cell.length_a   1.000
_cell.length_b   1.000
_cell.length_c   1.000
_cell.angle_alpha   90.00
_cell.angle_beta   90.00
_cell.angle_gamma   90.00
#
_symmetry.space_group_name_H-M   'P 1'
#
loop_
_entity.id
_entity.type
_entity.pdbx_description
1 polymer ?
#
loop_
_entity_poly.entity_id
_entity_poly.type
_entity_poly.pdbx_seq_one_letter_code
_entity_poly.pdbx_strand_id
1 'polypeptide(L)'
;QNACPTCGSCSGMFTANSMNCLTEALGLSLPGNGSYLATHAGRKELFLEAGRMIVEITKRYYEQDDETVLPRSIATKKAFENAMTMDIAMGGSTNTILHLLAVANEAGVDFKMADIDRLSRVVPCICKTAPNNHDYYMEDVHRAGGIFAILKELDKAGKLHTDVYTIHAPTLKDAIEKWDVTNPENTHAIERFKAAPGGVRTTQAFSQNRMWKTLDLD
;
A
#
# COMPACT_ATOMS: atom_id res chain seq x y z
N GLN A 1 -17.54 -5.72 20.02
CA GLN A 1 -16.91 -6.96 19.58
C GLN A 1 -17.16 -7.26 18.08
N ASN A 2 -18.28 -6.80 17.52
CA ASN A 2 -18.65 -7.10 16.12
C ASN A 2 -18.16 -6.04 15.12
N ALA A 3 -17.74 -4.86 15.58
CA ALA A 3 -17.32 -3.77 14.70
C ALA A 3 -15.91 -3.96 14.11
N CYS A 4 -15.02 -4.61 14.85
CA CYS A 4 -13.65 -4.94 14.42
C CYS A 4 -13.34 -6.38 14.83
N PRO A 5 -13.69 -7.36 14.02
CA PRO A 5 -13.56 -8.78 14.37
C PRO A 5 -12.13 -9.27 14.34
N THR A 6 -11.21 -8.54 13.72
CA THR A 6 -9.78 -8.87 13.67
C THR A 6 -8.93 -7.72 14.21
N CYS A 7 -7.68 -8.01 14.59
CA CYS A 7 -6.73 -7.00 15.03
C CYS A 7 -5.98 -6.42 13.83
N GLY A 8 -5.94 -5.10 13.75
CA GLY A 8 -5.19 -4.41 12.72
C GLY A 8 -4.86 -2.98 13.14
N SER A 9 -4.09 -2.24 12.36
CA SER A 9 -4.09 -0.77 12.47
C SER A 9 -5.50 -0.27 12.17
N CYS A 10 -6.16 -0.95 11.24
CA CYS A 10 -7.61 -1.07 11.10
C CYS A 10 -7.88 -2.40 10.40
N SER A 11 -8.95 -3.11 10.75
CA SER A 11 -9.26 -4.41 10.12
C SER A 11 -9.77 -4.31 8.69
N GLY A 12 -10.08 -3.10 8.21
CA GLY A 12 -10.64 -2.85 6.87
C GLY A 12 -10.22 -1.50 6.31
N MET A 13 -10.83 -1.11 5.21
CA MET A 13 -10.60 0.15 4.50
C MET A 13 -11.37 1.32 5.10
N PHE A 14 -11.24 1.51 6.43
CA PHE A 14 -11.65 2.73 7.10
C PHE A 14 -10.61 3.83 6.88
N THR A 15 -10.88 5.06 7.31
CA THR A 15 -10.07 6.23 6.98
C THR A 15 -8.58 6.06 7.29
N ALA A 16 -8.25 5.65 8.51
CA ALA A 16 -6.84 5.53 8.93
C ALA A 16 -6.08 4.51 8.09
N ASN A 17 -6.69 3.35 7.86
CA ASN A 17 -6.03 2.30 7.08
C ASN A 17 -5.98 2.62 5.59
N SER A 18 -7.03 3.21 5.03
CA SER A 18 -7.02 3.70 3.65
C SER A 18 -5.87 4.68 3.42
N MET A 19 -5.63 5.62 4.35
CA MET A 19 -4.48 6.53 4.27
C MET A 19 -3.14 5.80 4.40
N ASN A 20 -3.02 4.78 5.27
CA ASN A 20 -1.81 3.96 5.37
C ASN A 20 -1.51 3.22 4.05
N CYS A 21 -2.53 2.65 3.41
CA CYS A 21 -2.39 2.00 2.10
C CYS A 21 -2.01 3.01 1.02
N LEU A 22 -2.63 4.17 1.06
CA LEU A 22 -2.45 5.26 0.11
C LEU A 22 -1.02 5.81 0.14
N THR A 23 -0.39 5.90 1.32
CA THR A 23 1.01 6.34 1.45
C THR A 23 2.00 5.34 0.85
N GLU A 24 1.69 4.04 0.78
CA GLU A 24 2.50 3.07 0.04
C GLU A 24 2.43 3.36 -1.47
N ALA A 25 1.23 3.53 -2.02
CA ALA A 25 1.04 3.82 -3.44
C ALA A 25 1.60 5.19 -3.86
N LEU A 26 1.62 6.16 -2.92
CA LEU A 26 2.26 7.48 -3.10
C LEU A 26 3.79 7.38 -3.13
N GLY A 27 4.38 6.28 -2.64
CA GLY A 27 5.82 6.08 -2.56
C GLY A 27 6.50 6.62 -1.29
N LEU A 28 5.74 7.06 -0.30
CA LEU A 28 6.23 7.71 0.93
C LEU A 28 6.26 6.78 2.15
N SER A 29 5.90 5.51 2.02
CA SER A 29 6.01 4.55 3.12
C SER A 29 6.55 3.19 2.65
N LEU A 30 7.01 2.39 3.61
CA LEU A 30 7.54 1.06 3.34
C LEU A 30 6.42 0.07 3.01
N PRO A 31 6.69 -0.93 2.15
CA PRO A 31 5.77 -1.99 1.83
C PRO A 31 5.29 -2.75 3.06
N GLY A 32 3.98 -2.91 3.17
CA GLY A 32 3.32 -3.51 4.31
C GLY A 32 2.81 -2.51 5.35
N ASN A 33 3.10 -1.22 5.22
CA ASN A 33 2.62 -0.21 6.18
C ASN A 33 1.09 -0.23 6.33
N GLY A 34 0.35 -0.31 5.23
CA GLY A 34 -1.10 -0.33 5.24
C GLY A 34 -1.72 -1.70 5.53
N SER A 35 -0.98 -2.79 5.33
CA SER A 35 -1.52 -4.14 5.42
C SER A 35 -1.07 -4.94 6.64
N TYR A 36 0.06 -4.61 7.29
CA TYR A 36 0.47 -5.25 8.54
C TYR A 36 -0.56 -5.01 9.64
N LEU A 37 -0.93 -6.08 10.34
CA LEU A 37 -1.74 -5.96 11.55
C LEU A 37 -0.96 -5.29 12.67
N ALA A 38 -1.64 -4.53 13.54
CA ALA A 38 -1.01 -3.87 14.69
C ALA A 38 -0.33 -4.86 15.63
N THR A 39 -0.86 -6.08 15.73
CA THR A 39 -0.37 -7.16 16.59
C THR A 39 0.64 -8.07 15.89
N HIS A 40 0.94 -7.85 14.62
CA HIS A 40 1.87 -8.70 13.88
C HIS A 40 3.32 -8.44 14.34
N ALA A 41 4.08 -9.50 14.57
CA ALA A 41 5.48 -9.40 15.03
C ALA A 41 6.36 -8.57 14.07
N GLY A 42 6.13 -8.69 12.76
CA GLY A 42 6.83 -7.93 11.74
C GLY A 42 6.61 -6.41 11.79
N ARG A 43 5.60 -5.92 12.52
CA ARG A 43 5.34 -4.47 12.65
C ARG A 43 6.50 -3.74 13.31
N LYS A 44 7.13 -4.35 14.33
CA LYS A 44 8.29 -3.80 14.99
C LYS A 44 9.49 -3.68 14.04
N GLU A 45 9.74 -4.71 13.26
CA GLU A 45 10.83 -4.68 12.26
C GLU A 45 10.58 -3.64 11.18
N LEU A 46 9.35 -3.47 10.73
CA LEU A 46 8.98 -2.41 9.79
C LEU A 46 9.32 -1.01 10.33
N PHE A 47 9.05 -0.76 11.61
CA PHE A 47 9.40 0.52 12.26
C PHE A 47 10.91 0.72 12.38
N LEU A 48 11.67 -0.34 12.70
CA LEU A 48 13.13 -0.28 12.74
C LEU A 48 13.72 -0.05 11.34
N GLU A 49 13.14 -0.67 10.31
CA GLU A 49 13.51 -0.45 8.91
C GLU A 49 13.24 1.00 8.50
N ALA A 50 12.07 1.55 8.85
CA ALA A 50 11.75 2.96 8.60
C ALA A 50 12.76 3.91 9.29
N GLY A 51 13.15 3.60 10.52
CA GLY A 51 14.18 4.37 11.25
C GLY A 51 15.55 4.32 10.59
N ARG A 52 15.95 3.18 10.02
CA ARG A 52 17.21 3.08 9.25
C ARG A 52 17.08 3.83 7.91
N MET A 53 15.96 3.66 7.24
CA MET A 53 15.69 4.29 5.94
C MET A 53 15.72 5.82 6.03
N ILE A 54 15.14 6.44 7.05
CA ILE A 54 15.17 7.91 7.18
C ILE A 54 16.60 8.44 7.35
N VAL A 55 17.48 7.72 8.04
CA VAL A 55 18.88 8.08 8.16
C VAL A 55 19.60 7.96 6.81
N GLU A 56 19.33 6.87 6.07
CA GLU A 56 19.93 6.63 4.76
C GLU A 56 19.53 7.70 3.74
N ILE A 57 18.25 7.99 3.58
CA ILE A 57 17.78 9.00 2.63
C ILE A 57 18.24 10.40 3.01
N THR A 58 18.37 10.70 4.32
CA THR A 58 18.92 11.96 4.79
C THR A 58 20.39 12.10 4.36
N LYS A 59 21.19 11.04 4.51
CA LYS A 59 22.59 11.05 4.04
C LYS A 59 22.68 11.19 2.52
N ARG A 60 21.84 10.51 1.77
CA ARG A 60 21.80 10.64 0.30
C ARG A 60 21.57 12.10 -0.10
N TYR A 61 20.64 12.78 0.55
CA TYR A 61 20.38 14.20 0.27
C TYR A 61 21.57 15.08 0.64
N TYR A 62 22.09 15.02 1.89
CA TYR A 62 23.11 15.95 2.37
C TYR A 62 24.55 15.62 1.93
N GLU A 63 24.86 14.36 1.67
CA GLU A 63 26.22 13.92 1.32
C GLU A 63 26.40 13.66 -0.18
N GLN A 64 25.30 13.43 -0.93
CA GLN A 64 25.33 13.06 -2.35
C GLN A 64 24.50 13.99 -3.25
N ASP A 65 23.91 15.05 -2.69
CA ASP A 65 23.00 15.98 -3.38
C ASP A 65 21.83 15.28 -4.11
N ASP A 66 21.37 14.15 -3.57
CA ASP A 66 20.31 13.36 -4.18
C ASP A 66 18.92 13.91 -3.81
N GLU A 67 18.37 14.74 -4.67
CA GLU A 67 17.04 15.33 -4.50
C GLU A 67 15.89 14.34 -4.77
N THR A 68 16.15 13.18 -5.36
CA THR A 68 15.09 12.18 -5.66
C THR A 68 14.43 11.62 -4.42
N VAL A 69 15.12 11.67 -3.28
CA VAL A 69 14.64 11.20 -1.97
C VAL A 69 13.76 12.20 -1.22
N LEU A 70 13.67 13.44 -1.71
CA LEU A 70 12.86 14.47 -1.06
C LEU A 70 11.38 14.15 -1.18
N PRO A 71 10.57 14.38 -0.13
CA PRO A 71 9.13 14.14 -0.19
C PRO A 71 8.43 14.83 -1.36
N ARG A 72 8.87 16.04 -1.75
CA ARG A 72 8.31 16.78 -2.89
C ARG A 72 8.72 16.21 -4.24
N SER A 73 9.85 15.52 -4.35
CA SER A 73 10.26 14.82 -5.56
C SER A 73 9.47 13.53 -5.77
N ILE A 74 9.04 12.90 -4.69
CA ILE A 74 8.21 11.68 -4.70
C ILE A 74 6.74 12.04 -4.87
N ALA A 75 6.21 12.97 -4.09
CA ALA A 75 4.80 13.37 -4.08
C ALA A 75 4.43 14.25 -5.28
N THR A 76 4.63 13.72 -6.48
CA THR A 76 4.28 14.39 -7.74
C THR A 76 2.79 14.18 -8.08
N LYS A 77 2.26 14.94 -9.07
CA LYS A 77 0.89 14.72 -9.54
C LYS A 77 0.64 13.27 -9.96
N LYS A 78 1.58 12.64 -10.67
CA LYS A 78 1.51 11.22 -11.05
C LYS A 78 1.41 10.29 -9.83
N ALA A 79 2.18 10.58 -8.79
CA ALA A 79 2.13 9.79 -7.55
C ALA A 79 0.77 9.96 -6.83
N PHE A 80 0.19 11.16 -6.82
CA PHE A 80 -1.17 11.38 -6.30
C PHE A 80 -2.24 10.64 -7.12
N GLU A 81 -2.09 10.61 -8.46
CA GLU A 81 -2.97 9.82 -9.32
C GLU A 81 -2.85 8.32 -9.04
N ASN A 82 -1.64 7.79 -8.84
CA ASN A 82 -1.41 6.40 -8.43
C ASN A 82 -2.08 6.08 -7.09
N ALA A 83 -1.91 6.95 -6.11
CA ALA A 83 -2.49 6.79 -4.78
C ALA A 83 -4.02 6.75 -4.84
N MET A 84 -4.65 7.67 -5.57
CA MET A 84 -6.10 7.66 -5.76
C MET A 84 -6.58 6.47 -6.58
N THR A 85 -5.83 6.06 -7.60
CA THR A 85 -6.13 4.85 -8.40
C THR A 85 -6.17 3.62 -7.52
N MET A 86 -5.19 3.45 -6.63
CA MET A 86 -5.15 2.34 -5.68
C MET A 86 -6.34 2.41 -4.69
N ASP A 87 -6.65 3.58 -4.16
CA ASP A 87 -7.75 3.77 -3.21
C ASP A 87 -9.12 3.42 -3.84
N ILE A 88 -9.36 3.84 -5.07
CA ILE A 88 -10.57 3.47 -5.84
C ILE A 88 -10.61 1.96 -6.08
N ALA A 89 -9.48 1.36 -6.46
CA ALA A 89 -9.39 -0.07 -6.72
C ALA A 89 -9.68 -0.94 -5.50
N MET A 90 -9.41 -0.43 -4.31
CA MET A 90 -9.69 -1.09 -3.02
C MET A 90 -11.03 -0.71 -2.40
N GLY A 91 -11.75 0.26 -2.97
CA GLY A 91 -12.96 0.79 -2.35
C GLY A 91 -12.69 1.45 -1.00
N GLY A 92 -11.71 2.34 -0.97
CA GLY A 92 -11.26 3.05 0.22
C GLY A 92 -12.30 4.01 0.80
N SER A 93 -11.94 4.62 1.91
CA SER A 93 -12.79 5.57 2.63
C SER A 93 -12.98 6.87 1.83
N THR A 94 -14.19 7.40 1.81
CA THR A 94 -14.47 8.72 1.20
C THR A 94 -13.69 9.86 1.86
N ASN A 95 -13.24 9.69 3.10
CA ASN A 95 -12.40 10.67 3.80
C ASN A 95 -11.00 10.82 3.17
N THR A 96 -10.51 9.81 2.44
CA THR A 96 -9.22 9.90 1.74
C THR A 96 -9.21 11.00 0.69
N ILE A 97 -10.36 11.30 0.08
CA ILE A 97 -10.52 12.42 -0.86
C ILE A 97 -10.11 13.74 -0.20
N LEU A 98 -10.65 14.00 1.00
CA LEU A 98 -10.33 15.22 1.75
C LEU A 98 -8.85 15.28 2.13
N HIS A 99 -8.33 14.17 2.65
CA HIS A 99 -6.94 14.10 3.11
C HIS A 99 -5.95 14.22 1.94
N LEU A 100 -6.22 13.54 0.83
CA LEU A 100 -5.33 13.56 -0.32
C LEU A 100 -5.27 14.94 -0.97
N LEU A 101 -6.42 15.62 -1.09
CA LEU A 101 -6.48 16.99 -1.57
C LEU A 101 -5.73 17.96 -0.64
N ALA A 102 -5.86 17.78 0.69
CA ALA A 102 -5.13 18.60 1.65
C ALA A 102 -3.61 18.38 1.53
N VAL A 103 -3.15 17.13 1.43
CA VAL A 103 -1.72 16.80 1.26
C VAL A 103 -1.19 17.35 -0.07
N ALA A 104 -1.95 17.25 -1.15
CA ALA A 104 -1.58 17.80 -2.45
C ALA A 104 -1.43 19.34 -2.40
N ASN A 105 -2.36 20.03 -1.70
CA ASN A 105 -2.29 21.46 -1.49
C ASN A 105 -1.02 21.86 -0.73
N GLU A 106 -0.69 21.17 0.39
CA GLU A 106 0.51 21.43 1.18
C GLU A 106 1.79 21.12 0.40
N ALA A 107 1.75 20.11 -0.47
CA ALA A 107 2.87 19.77 -1.35
C ALA A 107 3.03 20.78 -2.52
N GLY A 108 2.05 21.64 -2.76
CA GLY A 108 2.02 22.56 -3.91
C GLY A 108 1.75 21.84 -5.25
N VAL A 109 1.05 20.70 -5.20
CA VAL A 109 0.74 19.87 -6.37
C VAL A 109 -0.67 20.18 -6.88
N ASP A 110 -0.79 20.44 -8.17
CA ASP A 110 -2.07 20.70 -8.84
C ASP A 110 -2.86 19.38 -9.05
N PHE A 111 -3.34 18.81 -7.95
CA PHE A 111 -4.22 17.64 -7.91
C PHE A 111 -5.58 18.06 -7.35
N LYS A 112 -6.64 17.85 -8.10
CA LYS A 112 -7.97 18.43 -7.84
C LYS A 112 -9.07 17.37 -7.85
N MET A 113 -10.26 17.76 -7.38
CA MET A 113 -11.47 16.93 -7.44
C MET A 113 -11.77 16.42 -8.85
N ALA A 114 -11.49 17.22 -9.90
CA ALA A 114 -11.67 16.81 -11.29
C ALA A 114 -10.77 15.64 -11.69
N ASP A 115 -9.56 15.56 -11.13
CA ASP A 115 -8.67 14.41 -11.35
C ASP A 115 -9.24 13.14 -10.72
N ILE A 116 -9.81 13.27 -9.52
CA ILE A 116 -10.47 12.14 -8.80
C ILE A 116 -11.70 11.66 -9.58
N ASP A 117 -12.56 12.59 -10.04
CA ASP A 117 -13.73 12.23 -10.86
C ASP A 117 -13.30 11.50 -12.15
N ARG A 118 -12.27 11.99 -12.83
CA ARG A 118 -11.71 11.34 -14.02
C ARG A 118 -11.23 9.91 -13.73
N LEU A 119 -10.47 9.73 -12.66
CA LEU A 119 -9.96 8.42 -12.26
C LEU A 119 -11.09 7.46 -11.87
N SER A 120 -12.10 7.93 -11.14
CA SER A 120 -13.22 7.10 -10.71
C SER A 120 -14.02 6.49 -11.86
N ARG A 121 -14.00 7.10 -13.04
CA ARG A 121 -14.69 6.62 -14.25
C ARG A 121 -13.95 5.52 -14.99
N VAL A 122 -12.63 5.37 -14.76
CA VAL A 122 -11.76 4.48 -15.54
C VAL A 122 -11.04 3.41 -14.72
N VAL A 123 -11.06 3.54 -13.40
CA VAL A 123 -10.42 2.59 -12.49
C VAL A 123 -11.47 1.61 -11.96
N PRO A 124 -11.33 0.30 -12.21
CA PRO A 124 -12.22 -0.70 -11.64
C PRO A 124 -11.93 -0.94 -10.16
N CYS A 125 -12.97 -1.25 -9.39
CA CYS A 125 -12.77 -1.77 -8.03
C CYS A 125 -12.47 -3.28 -8.11
N ILE A 126 -11.22 -3.66 -7.84
CA ILE A 126 -10.71 -5.03 -7.97
C ILE A 126 -10.55 -5.76 -6.63
N CYS A 127 -10.48 -5.02 -5.52
CA CYS A 127 -10.27 -5.58 -4.19
C CYS A 127 -11.24 -4.95 -3.20
N LYS A 128 -12.33 -5.65 -2.87
CA LYS A 128 -13.29 -5.17 -1.88
C LYS A 128 -13.04 -5.83 -0.53
N THR A 129 -12.70 -5.02 0.46
CA THR A 129 -12.54 -5.45 1.86
C THR A 129 -13.56 -4.75 2.74
N ALA A 130 -13.66 -5.17 4.01
CA ALA A 130 -14.50 -4.50 4.99
C ALA A 130 -14.21 -2.97 5.02
N PRO A 131 -15.23 -2.11 5.14
CA PRO A 131 -16.65 -2.40 5.34
C PRO A 131 -17.44 -2.71 4.05
N ASN A 132 -16.84 -2.58 2.86
CA ASN A 132 -17.53 -2.78 1.59
C ASN A 132 -17.83 -4.25 1.28
N ASN A 133 -17.10 -5.17 1.91
CA ASN A 133 -17.32 -6.61 1.86
C ASN A 133 -17.06 -7.18 3.26
N HIS A 134 -17.97 -8.00 3.77
CA HIS A 134 -17.86 -8.59 5.10
C HIS A 134 -17.05 -9.89 5.14
N ASP A 135 -16.62 -10.40 3.99
CA ASP A 135 -15.90 -11.67 3.90
C ASP A 135 -14.39 -11.50 3.98
N TYR A 136 -13.85 -10.31 3.61
CA TYR A 136 -12.43 -10.05 3.54
C TYR A 136 -12.01 -8.84 4.38
N TYR A 137 -10.84 -8.95 5.02
CA TYR A 137 -10.25 -7.94 5.88
C TYR A 137 -8.79 -7.66 5.47
N MET A 138 -8.16 -6.66 6.08
CA MET A 138 -6.81 -6.26 5.70
C MET A 138 -5.75 -7.34 5.90
N GLU A 139 -5.93 -8.25 6.83
CA GLU A 139 -4.97 -9.36 6.97
C GLU A 139 -5.02 -10.32 5.78
N ASP A 140 -6.18 -10.47 5.14
CA ASP A 140 -6.30 -11.29 3.93
C ASP A 140 -5.56 -10.62 2.77
N VAL A 141 -5.72 -9.30 2.63
CA VAL A 141 -4.97 -8.49 1.67
C VAL A 141 -3.46 -8.59 1.94
N HIS A 142 -3.04 -8.51 3.22
CA HIS A 142 -1.63 -8.67 3.57
C HIS A 142 -1.07 -10.01 3.11
N ARG A 143 -1.78 -11.10 3.38
CA ARG A 143 -1.36 -12.46 3.00
C ARG A 143 -1.34 -12.69 1.49
N ALA A 144 -2.18 -11.96 0.74
CA ALA A 144 -2.20 -12.00 -0.72
C ALA A 144 -1.06 -11.18 -1.38
N GLY A 145 -0.23 -10.49 -0.59
CA GLY A 145 0.89 -9.69 -1.07
C GLY A 145 0.76 -8.19 -0.80
N GLY A 146 -0.25 -7.80 0.00
CA GLY A 146 -0.43 -6.41 0.43
C GLY A 146 -0.79 -5.46 -0.70
N ILE A 147 -0.43 -4.21 -0.52
CA ILE A 147 -0.74 -3.13 -1.49
C ILE A 147 0.01 -3.33 -2.80
N PHE A 148 1.23 -3.87 -2.75
CA PHE A 148 2.03 -4.10 -3.96
C PHE A 148 1.44 -5.16 -4.89
N ALA A 149 0.69 -6.13 -4.37
CA ALA A 149 -0.06 -7.06 -5.20
C ALA A 149 -1.16 -6.34 -6.00
N ILE A 150 -1.87 -5.41 -5.38
CA ILE A 150 -2.90 -4.60 -6.04
C ILE A 150 -2.27 -3.64 -7.06
N LEU A 151 -1.17 -2.98 -6.70
CA LEU A 151 -0.42 -2.11 -7.61
C LEU A 151 0.07 -2.89 -8.84
N LYS A 152 0.52 -4.13 -8.67
CA LYS A 152 0.91 -5.00 -9.79
C LYS A 152 -0.25 -5.25 -10.75
N GLU A 153 -1.43 -5.56 -10.26
CA GLU A 153 -2.61 -5.78 -11.12
C GLU A 153 -3.03 -4.46 -11.83
N LEU A 154 -2.93 -3.34 -11.16
CA LEU A 154 -3.18 -2.02 -11.76
C LEU A 154 -2.12 -1.65 -12.82
N ASP A 155 -0.86 -2.02 -12.62
CA ASP A 155 0.21 -1.83 -13.62
C ASP A 155 -0.05 -2.69 -14.86
N LYS A 156 -0.38 -3.98 -14.71
CA LYS A 156 -0.78 -4.85 -15.82
C LYS A 156 -1.96 -4.28 -16.61
N ALA A 157 -2.90 -3.61 -15.94
CA ALA A 157 -4.03 -2.95 -16.56
C ALA A 157 -3.68 -1.57 -17.19
N GLY A 158 -2.42 -1.13 -17.11
CA GLY A 158 -1.98 0.18 -17.62
C GLY A 158 -2.62 1.37 -16.90
N LYS A 159 -2.88 1.24 -15.59
CA LYS A 159 -3.57 2.25 -14.79
C LYS A 159 -2.64 3.06 -13.89
N LEU A 160 -1.34 2.79 -13.90
CA LEU A 160 -0.35 3.44 -13.05
C LEU A 160 0.71 4.21 -13.85
N HIS A 161 1.25 5.23 -13.22
CA HIS A 161 2.48 5.90 -13.61
C HIS A 161 3.63 5.27 -12.84
N THR A 162 4.34 4.33 -13.44
CA THR A 162 5.36 3.53 -12.76
C THR A 162 6.74 4.17 -12.75
N ASP A 163 6.90 5.30 -13.43
CA ASP A 163 8.13 6.09 -13.53
C ASP A 163 8.35 7.08 -12.37
N VAL A 164 7.51 7.05 -11.35
CA VAL A 164 7.62 7.91 -10.15
C VAL A 164 8.59 7.34 -9.13
N TYR A 165 9.26 8.22 -8.37
CA TYR A 165 10.19 7.83 -7.30
C TYR A 165 9.46 7.25 -6.07
N THR A 166 10.19 6.44 -5.31
CA THR A 166 9.76 5.93 -4.00
C THR A 166 10.91 6.01 -2.99
N ILE A 167 10.59 6.01 -1.69
CA ILE A 167 11.63 6.05 -0.64
C ILE A 167 12.46 4.77 -0.56
N HIS A 168 12.00 3.65 -1.09
CA HIS A 168 12.59 2.31 -0.89
C HIS A 168 13.02 1.61 -2.17
N ALA A 169 12.78 2.23 -3.33
CA ALA A 169 13.22 1.76 -4.65
C ALA A 169 13.38 2.97 -5.60
N PRO A 170 14.20 2.86 -6.65
CA PRO A 170 14.40 3.95 -7.60
C PRO A 170 13.10 4.44 -8.25
N THR A 171 12.24 3.51 -8.65
CA THR A 171 10.93 3.81 -9.23
C THR A 171 9.84 2.92 -8.63
N LEU A 172 8.58 3.29 -8.86
CA LEU A 172 7.44 2.44 -8.48
C LEU A 172 7.47 1.11 -9.25
N LYS A 173 7.98 1.09 -10.49
CA LYS A 173 8.14 -0.14 -11.26
C LYS A 173 9.09 -1.10 -10.57
N ASP A 174 10.27 -0.62 -10.18
CA ASP A 174 11.26 -1.43 -9.45
C ASP A 174 10.68 -1.94 -8.12
N ALA A 175 9.88 -1.11 -7.46
CA ALA A 175 9.21 -1.48 -6.22
C ALA A 175 8.19 -2.60 -6.44
N ILE A 176 7.35 -2.52 -7.47
CA ILE A 176 6.35 -3.56 -7.82
C ILE A 176 7.06 -4.88 -8.13
N GLU A 177 8.14 -4.85 -8.92
CA GLU A 177 8.91 -6.04 -9.25
C GLU A 177 9.57 -6.68 -8.03
N LYS A 178 10.17 -5.86 -7.15
CA LYS A 178 10.84 -6.31 -5.91
C LYS A 178 9.88 -6.93 -4.89
N TRP A 179 8.66 -6.42 -4.82
CA TRP A 179 7.66 -6.84 -3.83
C TRP A 179 6.60 -7.80 -4.40
N ASP A 180 6.81 -8.30 -5.60
CA ASP A 180 5.95 -9.29 -6.22
C ASP A 180 6.07 -10.66 -5.54
N VAL A 181 5.05 -11.04 -4.78
CA VAL A 181 4.99 -12.33 -4.07
C VAL A 181 4.73 -13.52 -4.99
N THR A 182 4.37 -13.28 -6.26
CA THR A 182 4.17 -14.36 -7.24
C THR A 182 5.48 -14.79 -7.89
N ASN A 183 6.53 -13.95 -7.79
CA ASN A 183 7.88 -14.32 -8.20
C ASN A 183 8.56 -15.13 -7.08
N PRO A 184 8.86 -16.43 -7.29
CA PRO A 184 9.46 -17.27 -6.25
C PRO A 184 10.86 -16.83 -5.82
N GLU A 185 11.55 -16.01 -6.61
CA GLU A 185 12.87 -15.47 -6.29
C GLU A 185 12.78 -14.35 -5.24
N ASN A 186 11.63 -13.69 -5.10
CA ASN A 186 11.40 -12.62 -4.14
C ASN A 186 11.13 -13.18 -2.72
N THR A 187 12.06 -13.98 -2.19
CA THR A 187 11.89 -14.65 -0.89
C THR A 187 11.58 -13.68 0.24
N HIS A 188 12.20 -12.50 0.25
CA HIS A 188 11.94 -11.48 1.26
C HIS A 188 10.50 -10.94 1.21
N ALA A 189 9.95 -10.69 0.02
CA ALA A 189 8.56 -10.29 -0.14
C ALA A 189 7.61 -11.41 0.30
N ILE A 190 7.88 -12.64 -0.11
CA ILE A 190 7.09 -13.81 0.27
C ILE A 190 7.09 -13.99 1.79
N GLU A 191 8.24 -13.85 2.45
CA GLU A 191 8.33 -13.94 3.90
C GLU A 191 7.54 -12.84 4.61
N ARG A 192 7.61 -11.60 4.11
CA ARG A 192 6.90 -10.47 4.70
C ARG A 192 5.39 -10.65 4.62
N PHE A 193 4.85 -10.99 3.45
CA PHE A 193 3.41 -10.98 3.20
C PHE A 193 2.71 -12.31 3.47
N LYS A 194 3.37 -13.44 3.29
CA LYS A 194 2.79 -14.78 3.51
C LYS A 194 2.95 -15.29 4.93
N ALA A 195 3.67 -14.60 5.80
CA ALA A 195 3.80 -14.98 7.20
C ALA A 195 2.48 -14.77 7.97
N ALA A 196 2.10 -15.74 8.78
CA ALA A 196 0.99 -15.59 9.72
C ALA A 196 1.36 -14.59 10.83
N PRO A 197 0.38 -14.00 11.54
CA PRO A 197 0.63 -13.26 12.76
C PRO A 197 1.48 -14.10 13.74
N GLY A 198 2.47 -13.47 14.36
CA GLY A 198 3.44 -14.17 15.20
C GLY A 198 4.59 -14.84 14.44
N GLY A 199 4.74 -14.60 13.14
CA GLY A 199 5.82 -15.13 12.32
C GLY A 199 5.65 -16.58 11.86
N VAL A 200 4.51 -17.19 12.10
CA VAL A 200 4.21 -18.57 11.66
C VAL A 200 3.55 -18.54 10.28
N ARG A 201 4.14 -19.21 9.31
CA ARG A 201 3.53 -19.39 7.98
C ARG A 201 2.29 -20.27 8.06
N THR A 202 1.26 -19.95 7.31
CA THR A 202 0.05 -20.74 7.19
C THR A 202 -0.53 -20.66 5.78
N THR A 203 -1.15 -21.76 5.36
CA THR A 203 -1.94 -21.84 4.12
C THR A 203 -3.43 -21.66 4.37
N GLN A 204 -3.82 -21.45 5.63
CA GLN A 204 -5.23 -21.24 6.01
C GLN A 204 -5.51 -19.75 6.16
N ALA A 205 -6.70 -19.33 5.75
CA ALA A 205 -7.19 -18.00 6.04
C ALA A 205 -7.27 -17.78 7.55
N PHE A 206 -6.91 -16.58 8.01
CA PHE A 206 -6.91 -16.27 9.43
C PHE A 206 -8.33 -16.14 9.99
N SER A 207 -9.25 -15.63 9.21
CA SER A 207 -10.66 -15.60 9.57
C SER A 207 -11.35 -16.90 9.19
N GLN A 208 -12.18 -17.41 10.09
CA GLN A 208 -12.85 -18.72 9.95
C GLN A 208 -13.77 -18.82 8.73
N ASN A 209 -14.27 -17.72 8.21
CA ASN A 209 -15.23 -17.67 7.10
C ASN A 209 -14.57 -17.48 5.73
N ARG A 210 -13.25 -17.70 5.61
CA ARG A 210 -12.53 -17.40 4.40
C ARG A 210 -11.69 -18.53 3.87
N MET A 211 -11.60 -18.53 2.56
CA MET A 211 -10.71 -19.40 1.81
C MET A 211 -9.43 -18.63 1.48
N TRP A 212 -8.31 -19.04 2.06
CA TRP A 212 -6.99 -18.48 1.75
C TRP A 212 -6.69 -18.46 0.25
N LYS A 213 -7.08 -19.52 -0.45
CA LYS A 213 -6.84 -19.67 -1.89
C LYS A 213 -7.48 -18.60 -2.76
N THR A 214 -8.56 -17.97 -2.32
CA THR A 214 -9.24 -16.91 -3.07
C THR A 214 -8.50 -15.59 -3.05
N LEU A 215 -7.48 -15.46 -2.22
CA LEU A 215 -6.64 -14.28 -2.07
C LEU A 215 -5.25 -14.47 -2.65
N ASP A 216 -4.91 -15.68 -3.09
CA ASP A 216 -3.68 -15.90 -3.85
C ASP A 216 -3.85 -15.28 -5.24
N LEU A 217 -2.85 -14.50 -5.60
CA LEU A 217 -2.76 -13.87 -6.91
C LEU A 217 -2.08 -14.89 -7.85
N ASP A 218 -2.87 -15.78 -8.43
CA ASP A 218 -2.42 -16.66 -9.51
C ASP A 218 -2.58 -16.00 -10.88
#